data_68c66dfec2d33f04cb355a12313abe01
#
_entry.id   68c66dfec2d33f04cb355a12313abe01
#
_cell.length_a   1.000
_cell.length_b   1.000
_cell.length_c   1.000
_cell.angle_alpha   90.00
_cell.angle_beta   90.00
_cell.angle_gamma   90.00
#
_symmetry.space_group_name_H-M   'P 1'
#
loop_
_entity.id
_entity.type
_entity.pdbx_description
1 polymer ?
#
loop_
_entity_poly.entity_id
_entity_poly.type
_entity_poly.pdbx_seq_one_letter_code
_entity_poly.pdbx_strand_id
1 'polypeptide(L)'
;MTIRQALEFLKIKEVQSKLQALSDVGLDYLTLGQPLSTLSGGECQRIKLASELHKRGSIYVMDEPTTGLHLSDIGRLLTIMNRLVDGGNTVIVIEHHLDVIRNADWIIDMGPEGGNKGGMVIFEGTPRELLGAKHSLTSKYV
;
A
#
# COMPACT_ATOMS: atom_id res chain seq x y z
N MET A 1 -9.80 -22.56 11.64
CA MET A 1 -10.40 -22.30 10.32
C MET A 1 -9.72 -21.08 9.74
N THR A 2 -9.22 -21.15 8.51
CA THR A 2 -8.64 -20.00 7.81
C THR A 2 -9.74 -19.06 7.30
N ILE A 3 -9.36 -17.82 6.95
CA ILE A 3 -10.28 -16.83 6.32
C ILE A 3 -10.88 -17.41 5.04
N ARG A 4 -10.08 -18.09 4.20
CA ARG A 4 -10.55 -18.77 2.99
C ARG A 4 -11.62 -19.81 3.29
N GLN A 5 -11.37 -20.70 4.22
CA GLN A 5 -12.35 -21.72 4.65
C GLN A 5 -13.60 -21.07 5.23
N ALA A 6 -13.45 -19.98 5.99
CA ALA A 6 -14.59 -19.28 6.58
C ALA A 6 -15.49 -18.62 5.51
N LEU A 7 -14.92 -18.09 4.43
CA LEU A 7 -15.67 -17.55 3.29
C LEU A 7 -16.54 -18.61 2.61
N GLU A 8 -16.05 -19.85 2.51
CA GLU A 8 -16.81 -20.96 1.94
C GLU A 8 -17.94 -21.43 2.85
N PHE A 9 -17.70 -21.44 4.16
CA PHE A 9 -18.60 -22.01 5.14
C PHE A 9 -19.64 -21.02 5.68
N LEU A 10 -19.24 -19.78 6.04
CA LEU A 10 -20.12 -18.80 6.66
C LEU A 10 -20.90 -18.00 5.60
N LYS A 11 -22.22 -18.08 5.63
CA LYS A 11 -23.12 -17.41 4.66
C LYS A 11 -23.78 -16.13 5.21
N ILE A 12 -23.28 -15.60 6.33
CA ILE A 12 -23.77 -14.36 6.92
C ILE A 12 -23.14 -13.18 6.15
N LYS A 13 -23.96 -12.38 5.48
CA LYS A 13 -23.53 -11.31 4.55
C LYS A 13 -22.52 -10.32 5.17
N GLU A 14 -22.77 -9.88 6.40
CA GLU A 14 -21.88 -8.94 7.09
C GLU A 14 -20.51 -9.56 7.40
N VAL A 15 -20.48 -10.83 7.80
CA VAL A 15 -19.26 -11.58 8.07
C VAL A 15 -18.50 -11.83 6.77
N GLN A 16 -19.21 -12.24 5.72
CA GLN A 16 -18.60 -12.45 4.40
C GLN A 16 -17.92 -11.18 3.86
N SER A 17 -18.55 -10.01 4.00
CA SER A 17 -17.96 -8.74 3.53
C SER A 17 -16.62 -8.46 4.21
N LYS A 18 -16.52 -8.67 5.53
CA LYS A 18 -15.28 -8.47 6.28
C LYS A 18 -14.21 -9.52 5.94
N LEU A 19 -14.61 -10.77 5.81
CA LEU A 19 -13.69 -11.86 5.42
C LEU A 19 -13.18 -11.66 3.98
N GLN A 20 -14.06 -11.19 3.08
CA GLN A 20 -13.67 -10.88 1.71
C GLN A 20 -12.64 -9.75 1.67
N ALA A 21 -12.84 -8.67 2.45
CA ALA A 21 -11.87 -7.59 2.54
C ALA A 21 -10.49 -8.08 3.01
N LEU A 22 -10.44 -9.01 3.98
CA LEU A 22 -9.19 -9.63 4.42
C LEU A 22 -8.57 -10.54 3.34
N SER A 23 -9.38 -11.28 2.61
CA SER A 23 -8.91 -12.09 1.47
C SER A 23 -8.37 -11.22 0.35
N ASP A 24 -9.03 -10.11 0.05
CA ASP A 24 -8.67 -9.16 -1.00
C ASP A 24 -7.29 -8.51 -0.76
N VAL A 25 -6.91 -8.36 0.51
CA VAL A 25 -5.57 -7.89 0.89
C VAL A 25 -4.54 -9.03 1.05
N GLY A 26 -4.89 -10.23 0.60
CA GLY A 26 -4.01 -11.39 0.57
C GLY A 26 -3.77 -12.04 1.94
N LEU A 27 -4.69 -11.89 2.87
CA LEU A 27 -4.63 -12.48 4.22
C LEU A 27 -5.53 -13.72 4.39
N ASP A 28 -5.94 -14.34 3.32
CA ASP A 28 -6.86 -15.48 3.29
C ASP A 28 -6.32 -16.75 3.97
N TYR A 29 -4.99 -16.82 4.17
CA TYR A 29 -4.32 -17.92 4.90
C TYR A 29 -4.37 -17.75 6.43
N LEU A 30 -4.63 -16.56 6.97
CA LEU A 30 -4.71 -16.33 8.41
C LEU A 30 -5.88 -17.11 9.02
N THR A 31 -5.71 -17.55 10.27
CA THR A 31 -6.76 -18.26 11.00
C THR A 31 -7.64 -17.29 11.79
N LEU A 32 -8.94 -17.57 11.82
CA LEU A 32 -9.84 -16.85 12.71
C LEU A 32 -9.42 -17.05 14.17
N GLY A 33 -9.39 -15.96 14.93
CA GLY A 33 -8.94 -15.98 16.32
C GLY A 33 -7.42 -15.95 16.50
N GLN A 34 -6.63 -15.77 15.43
CA GLN A 34 -5.18 -15.60 15.56
C GLN A 34 -4.86 -14.31 16.31
N PRO A 35 -4.01 -14.36 17.36
CA PRO A 35 -3.63 -13.17 18.11
C PRO A 35 -2.86 -12.17 17.21
N LEU A 36 -3.17 -10.88 17.30
CA LEU A 36 -2.49 -9.84 16.52
C LEU A 36 -0.98 -9.79 16.80
N SER A 37 -0.56 -10.17 18.00
CA SER A 37 0.86 -10.24 18.40
C SER A 37 1.68 -11.29 17.63
N THR A 38 1.02 -12.23 16.93
CA THR A 38 1.68 -13.26 16.11
C THR A 38 1.81 -12.85 14.64
N LEU A 39 1.26 -11.68 14.28
CA LEU A 39 1.28 -11.18 12.92
C LEU A 39 2.54 -10.35 12.67
N SER A 40 3.03 -10.41 11.43
CA SER A 40 4.08 -9.50 10.95
C SER A 40 3.55 -8.06 10.84
N GLY A 41 4.46 -7.09 10.84
CA GLY A 41 4.11 -5.68 10.64
C GLY A 41 3.31 -5.45 9.36
N GLY A 42 3.70 -6.09 8.26
CA GLY A 42 2.99 -6.01 6.98
C GLY A 42 1.58 -6.63 7.02
N GLU A 43 1.39 -7.73 7.76
CA GLU A 43 0.05 -8.32 7.97
C GLU A 43 -0.85 -7.38 8.77
N CYS A 44 -0.34 -6.80 9.85
CA CYS A 44 -1.07 -5.80 10.64
C CYS A 44 -1.47 -4.58 9.80
N GLN A 45 -0.57 -4.10 8.95
CA GLN A 45 -0.84 -2.98 8.05
C GLN A 45 -1.94 -3.34 7.03
N ARG A 46 -1.87 -4.53 6.41
CA ARG A 46 -2.90 -4.99 5.47
C ARG A 46 -4.26 -5.17 6.14
N ILE A 47 -4.33 -5.63 7.40
CA ILE A 47 -5.58 -5.69 8.16
C ILE A 47 -6.19 -4.29 8.33
N LYS A 48 -5.38 -3.29 8.69
CA LYS A 48 -5.85 -1.90 8.79
C LYS A 48 -6.39 -1.42 7.45
N LEU A 49 -5.66 -1.64 6.34
CA LEU A 49 -6.10 -1.26 5.00
C LEU A 49 -7.39 -1.98 4.58
N ALA A 50 -7.56 -3.26 4.91
CA ALA A 50 -8.78 -4.01 4.63
C ALA A 50 -10.02 -3.37 5.28
N SER A 51 -9.88 -2.81 6.49
CA SER A 51 -10.97 -2.11 7.17
C SER A 51 -11.35 -0.78 6.51
N GLU A 52 -10.46 -0.21 5.72
CA GLU A 52 -10.62 1.09 5.06
C GLU A 52 -11.18 1.00 3.64
N LEU A 53 -11.15 -0.19 3.01
CA LEU A 53 -11.55 -0.39 1.59
C LEU A 53 -12.98 0.06 1.25
N HIS A 54 -13.84 0.23 2.26
CA HIS A 54 -15.23 0.67 2.06
C HIS A 54 -15.45 2.17 2.30
N LYS A 55 -14.43 2.89 2.78
CA LYS A 55 -14.49 4.33 3.02
C LYS A 55 -14.27 5.10 1.72
N ARG A 56 -14.81 6.33 1.65
CA ARG A 56 -14.66 7.22 0.52
C ARG A 56 -14.31 8.63 0.99
N GLY A 57 -13.57 9.37 0.15
CA GLY A 57 -13.20 10.75 0.41
C GLY A 57 -12.18 10.92 1.54
N SER A 58 -11.45 9.86 1.88
CA SER A 58 -10.41 9.87 2.91
C SER A 58 -9.03 10.08 2.28
N ILE A 59 -8.10 10.63 3.07
CA ILE A 59 -6.69 10.74 2.72
C ILE A 59 -5.93 9.74 3.59
N TYR A 60 -5.18 8.84 2.96
CA TYR A 60 -4.32 7.87 3.61
C TYR A 60 -2.87 8.27 3.42
N VAL A 61 -2.13 8.41 4.52
CA VAL A 61 -0.68 8.66 4.49
C VAL A 61 0.02 7.40 5.00
N MET A 62 0.92 6.86 4.19
CA MET A 62 1.68 5.64 4.50
C MET A 62 3.18 5.96 4.42
N ASP A 63 3.89 5.57 5.47
CA ASP A 63 5.33 5.74 5.58
C ASP A 63 6.00 4.37 5.42
N GLU A 64 6.82 4.24 4.37
CA GLU A 64 7.53 3.01 3.99
C GLU A 64 6.69 1.72 4.09
N PRO A 65 5.51 1.65 3.47
CA PRO A 65 4.62 0.51 3.62
C PRO A 65 5.17 -0.80 3.03
N THR A 66 6.23 -0.75 2.24
CA THR A 66 6.90 -1.95 1.71
C THR A 66 7.94 -2.53 2.65
N THR A 67 8.32 -1.83 3.72
CA THR A 67 9.34 -2.29 4.66
C THR A 67 8.99 -3.65 5.27
N GLY A 68 9.92 -4.61 5.15
CA GLY A 68 9.74 -5.97 5.66
C GLY A 68 8.79 -6.84 4.84
N LEU A 69 8.32 -6.39 3.68
CA LEU A 69 7.50 -7.19 2.78
C LEU A 69 8.37 -8.01 1.81
N HIS A 70 7.89 -9.21 1.48
CA HIS A 70 8.44 -9.98 0.38
C HIS A 70 7.97 -9.38 -0.97
N LEU A 71 8.76 -9.54 -2.03
CA LEU A 71 8.43 -8.99 -3.37
C LEU A 71 7.01 -9.36 -3.84
N SER A 72 6.57 -10.59 -3.58
CA SER A 72 5.20 -11.03 -3.90
C SER A 72 4.09 -10.25 -3.18
N ASP A 73 4.39 -9.69 -2.01
CA ASP A 73 3.42 -8.97 -1.19
C ASP A 73 3.32 -7.49 -1.61
N ILE A 74 4.37 -6.95 -2.22
CA ILE A 74 4.39 -5.58 -2.76
C ILE A 74 3.32 -5.43 -3.87
N GLY A 75 3.22 -6.38 -4.79
CA GLY A 75 2.17 -6.38 -5.81
C GLY A 75 0.76 -6.39 -5.22
N ARG A 76 0.54 -7.14 -4.14
CA ARG A 76 -0.73 -7.14 -3.40
C ARG A 76 -1.00 -5.80 -2.73
N LEU A 77 0.02 -5.19 -2.12
CA LEU A 77 -0.08 -3.87 -1.50
C LEU A 77 -0.46 -2.81 -2.54
N LEU A 78 0.18 -2.80 -3.71
CA LEU A 78 -0.17 -1.91 -4.82
C LEU A 78 -1.62 -2.09 -5.28
N THR A 79 -2.09 -3.33 -5.38
CA THR A 79 -3.49 -3.63 -5.71
C THR A 79 -4.46 -3.01 -4.69
N ILE A 80 -4.12 -3.06 -3.40
CA ILE A 80 -4.93 -2.47 -2.33
C ILE A 80 -4.95 -0.94 -2.46
N MET A 81 -3.79 -0.32 -2.66
CA MET A 81 -3.67 1.13 -2.83
C MET A 81 -4.52 1.61 -4.02
N ASN A 82 -4.41 0.94 -5.15
CA ASN A 82 -5.22 1.26 -6.35
C ASN A 82 -6.73 1.14 -6.06
N ARG A 83 -7.15 0.10 -5.35
CA ARG A 83 -8.57 -0.04 -4.94
C ARG A 83 -9.04 1.08 -4.02
N LEU A 84 -8.19 1.59 -3.12
CA LEU A 84 -8.51 2.75 -2.30
C LEU A 84 -8.70 4.00 -3.17
N VAL A 85 -7.80 4.23 -4.13
CA VAL A 85 -7.87 5.35 -5.07
C VAL A 85 -9.12 5.24 -5.96
N ASP A 86 -9.38 4.08 -6.55
CA ASP A 86 -10.58 3.79 -7.37
C ASP A 86 -11.87 3.97 -6.56
N GLY A 87 -11.82 3.75 -5.25
CA GLY A 87 -12.91 4.01 -4.31
C GLY A 87 -13.16 5.49 -4.03
N GLY A 88 -12.39 6.41 -4.62
CA GLY A 88 -12.50 7.86 -4.45
C GLY A 88 -11.72 8.41 -3.25
N ASN A 89 -10.65 7.75 -2.85
CA ASN A 89 -9.74 8.21 -1.81
C ASN A 89 -8.44 8.75 -2.40
N THR A 90 -7.66 9.46 -1.59
CA THR A 90 -6.30 9.89 -1.91
C THR A 90 -5.32 9.05 -1.09
N VAL A 91 -4.29 8.51 -1.73
CA VAL A 91 -3.22 7.76 -1.06
C VAL A 91 -1.90 8.48 -1.26
N ILE A 92 -1.27 8.90 -0.17
CA ILE A 92 0.05 9.52 -0.15
C ILE A 92 1.02 8.51 0.45
N VAL A 93 2.08 8.18 -0.29
CA VAL A 93 3.04 7.16 0.12
C VAL A 93 4.43 7.76 0.17
N ILE A 94 5.10 7.63 1.30
CA ILE A 94 6.53 7.94 1.43
C ILE A 94 7.26 6.63 1.17
N GLU A 95 8.01 6.55 0.07
CA GLU A 95 8.60 5.32 -0.41
C GLU A 95 9.85 5.51 -1.26
N HIS A 96 10.67 4.47 -1.31
CA HIS A 96 11.85 4.39 -2.17
C HIS A 96 11.83 3.12 -3.06
N HIS A 97 10.80 2.27 -2.92
CA HIS A 97 10.64 1.05 -3.71
C HIS A 97 10.20 1.39 -5.13
N LEU A 98 10.97 0.96 -6.13
CA LEU A 98 10.77 1.34 -7.53
C LEU A 98 9.40 0.95 -8.09
N ASP A 99 8.88 -0.21 -7.72
CA ASP A 99 7.56 -0.64 -8.20
C ASP A 99 6.44 0.26 -7.68
N VAL A 100 6.57 0.80 -6.46
CA VAL A 100 5.61 1.77 -5.93
C VAL A 100 5.72 3.09 -6.68
N ILE A 101 6.95 3.58 -6.89
CA ILE A 101 7.22 4.83 -7.61
C ILE A 101 6.68 4.74 -9.05
N ARG A 102 6.92 3.64 -9.76
CA ARG A 102 6.43 3.43 -11.14
C ARG A 102 4.90 3.36 -11.26
N ASN A 103 4.22 2.94 -10.19
CA ASN A 103 2.76 2.82 -10.16
C ASN A 103 2.05 4.07 -9.61
N ALA A 104 2.79 5.10 -9.20
CA ALA A 104 2.19 6.34 -8.72
C ALA A 104 1.56 7.14 -9.86
N ASP A 105 0.48 7.88 -9.57
CA ASP A 105 -0.09 8.85 -10.51
C ASP A 105 0.72 10.15 -10.53
N TRP A 106 1.29 10.51 -9.37
CA TRP A 106 2.09 11.72 -9.17
C TRP A 106 3.23 11.46 -8.20
N ILE A 107 4.40 12.01 -8.50
CA ILE A 107 5.61 11.88 -7.69
C ILE A 107 6.03 13.26 -7.21
N ILE A 108 6.42 13.37 -5.96
CA ILE A 108 7.09 14.50 -5.36
C ILE A 108 8.46 13.99 -4.88
N ASP A 109 9.52 14.31 -5.59
CA ASP A 109 10.88 13.88 -5.25
C ASP A 109 11.58 14.94 -4.40
N MET A 110 12.05 14.51 -3.24
CA MET A 110 12.65 15.36 -2.23
C MET A 110 14.17 15.16 -2.21
N GLY A 111 14.91 16.24 -2.20
CA GLY A 111 16.37 16.14 -2.19
C GLY A 111 17.08 17.50 -2.06
N PRO A 112 18.34 17.60 -2.57
CA PRO A 112 19.15 16.55 -3.21
C PRO A 112 19.78 15.56 -2.23
N GLU A 113 19.92 15.93 -0.94
CA GLU A 113 20.51 15.13 0.14
C GLU A 113 19.56 15.03 1.33
N GLY A 114 19.92 14.27 2.35
CA GLY A 114 19.19 14.19 3.61
C GLY A 114 19.64 15.27 4.62
N GLY A 115 18.88 15.45 5.70
CA GLY A 115 19.19 16.36 6.79
C GLY A 115 19.16 17.85 6.39
N ASN A 116 20.09 18.65 6.91
CA ASN A 116 20.11 20.12 6.74
C ASN A 116 20.32 20.60 5.29
N LYS A 117 20.73 19.73 4.38
CA LYS A 117 20.95 20.03 2.94
C LYS A 117 19.85 19.46 2.04
N GLY A 118 18.86 18.81 2.62
CA GLY A 118 17.73 18.20 1.95
C GLY A 118 16.41 18.94 2.19
N GLY A 119 15.31 18.25 1.92
CA GLY A 119 13.98 18.77 2.22
C GLY A 119 13.43 19.75 1.18
N MET A 120 14.08 19.88 0.03
CA MET A 120 13.58 20.67 -1.10
C MET A 120 12.89 19.75 -2.11
N VAL A 121 11.81 20.21 -2.72
CA VAL A 121 11.22 19.53 -3.88
C VAL A 121 12.16 19.74 -5.07
N ILE A 122 12.76 18.67 -5.57
CA ILE A 122 13.66 18.69 -6.74
C ILE A 122 12.96 18.27 -8.03
N PHE A 123 11.84 17.58 -7.92
CA PHE A 123 10.96 17.21 -9.02
C PHE A 123 9.54 16.99 -8.51
N GLU A 124 8.56 17.37 -9.33
CA GLU A 124 7.16 16.95 -9.18
C GLU A 124 6.57 16.67 -10.56
N GLY A 125 5.78 15.59 -10.68
CA GLY A 125 5.19 15.18 -11.95
C GLY A 125 4.83 13.69 -11.98
N THR A 126 4.48 13.22 -13.16
CA THR A 126 4.18 11.80 -13.40
C THR A 126 5.47 10.96 -13.43
N PRO A 127 5.37 9.61 -13.21
CA PRO A 127 6.53 8.73 -13.37
C PRO A 127 7.20 8.83 -14.74
N ARG A 128 6.42 9.09 -15.80
CA ARG A 128 6.94 9.25 -17.16
C ARG A 128 7.80 10.51 -17.31
N GLU A 129 7.38 11.60 -16.68
CA GLU A 129 8.13 12.86 -16.69
C GLU A 129 9.39 12.77 -15.85
N LEU A 130 9.39 11.97 -14.78
CA LEU A 130 10.54 11.71 -13.93
C LEU A 130 11.72 11.15 -14.73
N LEU A 131 11.49 10.31 -15.73
CA LEU A 131 12.56 9.76 -16.60
C LEU A 131 13.41 10.84 -17.29
N GLY A 132 12.84 12.03 -17.51
CA GLY A 132 13.52 13.18 -18.08
C GLY A 132 14.17 14.12 -17.05
N ALA A 133 13.97 13.90 -15.77
CA ALA A 133 14.40 14.81 -14.69
C ALA A 133 15.88 14.62 -14.34
N LYS A 134 16.76 15.40 -14.98
CA LYS A 134 18.23 15.29 -14.83
C LYS A 134 18.76 15.56 -13.42
N HIS A 135 18.00 16.25 -12.57
CA HIS A 135 18.40 16.62 -11.20
C HIS A 135 17.90 15.63 -10.16
N SER A 136 17.02 14.69 -10.53
CA SER A 136 16.52 13.63 -9.65
C SER A 136 17.49 12.45 -9.64
N LEU A 137 17.88 11.99 -8.45
CA LEU A 137 18.60 10.73 -8.30
C LEU A 137 17.68 9.56 -8.60
N THR A 138 16.41 9.67 -8.21
CA THR A 138 15.36 8.64 -8.41
C THR A 138 15.17 8.34 -9.89
N SER A 139 15.26 9.34 -10.77
CA SER A 139 15.10 9.17 -12.22
C SER A 139 16.07 8.19 -12.87
N LYS A 140 17.21 7.92 -12.22
CA LYS A 140 18.23 6.99 -12.72
C LYS A 140 17.88 5.51 -12.54
N TYR A 141 16.89 5.24 -11.69
CA TYR A 141 16.52 3.88 -11.26
C TYR A 141 15.09 3.49 -11.66
N VAL A 142 14.26 4.44 -12.09
CA VAL A 142 12.84 4.22 -12.46
C VAL A 142 12.63 3.71 -13.90
#